data_eec57242af149c26686fad4ca5325a78
#
_entry.id   eec57242af149c26686fad4ca5325a78
#
_cell.length_a   1.000
_cell.length_b   1.000
_cell.length_c   1.000
_cell.angle_alpha   90.00
_cell.angle_beta   90.00
_cell.angle_gamma   90.00
#
_symmetry.space_group_name_H-M   'P 1'
#
loop_
_entity.id
_entity.type
_entity.pdbx_description
1 polymer ?
#
loop_
_entity_poly.entity_id
_entity_poly.type
_entity_poly.pdbx_seq_one_letter_code
_entity_poly.pdbx_strand_id
1 'polypeptide(L)'
;DGCALCVPEEGTDVTFSALPNPYMGSRTRKLLGLRGNDEKLLTASFAEDLPFTRFDNGAAAEATVYALPGSDAEPLTYGLYMGGDIAETVIRTDRPELPNALIFGDSFTNPVECLAYYSFNELRSVDLRHYTAQSLSDYIAAYQPDVVLCVRDYQSLLLREFNGDFFS
;
A
#
# COMPACT_ATOMS: atom_id res chain seq x y z
N ASP A 1 -7.36 20.82 11.52
CA ASP A 1 -5.97 21.29 11.28
C ASP A 1 -4.96 20.15 11.00
N GLY A 2 -5.42 18.90 10.84
CA GLY A 2 -4.51 17.75 10.72
C GLY A 2 -4.07 17.38 9.30
N CYS A 3 -4.45 18.10 8.26
CA CYS A 3 -4.25 17.65 6.89
C CYS A 3 -3.09 18.29 6.13
N ALA A 4 -2.38 19.25 6.71
CA ALA A 4 -1.24 19.89 6.06
C ALA A 4 -0.02 18.95 5.87
N LEU A 5 0.06 17.88 6.68
CA LEU A 5 1.15 16.88 6.63
C LEU A 5 1.04 15.85 5.50
N CYS A 6 -0.14 15.72 4.89
CA CYS A 6 -0.41 14.69 3.88
C CYS A 6 -0.56 15.25 2.47
N VAL A 7 -0.38 16.56 2.27
CA VAL A 7 -0.39 17.18 0.95
C VAL A 7 1.04 17.13 0.41
N PRO A 8 1.28 16.53 -0.77
CA PRO A 8 2.56 16.67 -1.44
C PRO A 8 2.91 18.15 -1.53
N GLU A 9 4.17 18.52 -1.32
CA GLU A 9 4.62 19.90 -1.52
C GLU A 9 4.15 20.38 -2.89
N GLU A 10 3.73 21.66 -2.99
CA GLU A 10 3.42 22.30 -4.27
C GLU A 10 4.61 22.06 -5.23
N GLY A 11 4.36 21.30 -6.31
CA GLY A 11 5.40 20.93 -7.27
C GLY A 11 5.75 19.45 -7.33
N THR A 12 5.18 18.58 -6.50
CA THR A 12 5.31 17.13 -6.68
C THR A 12 4.45 16.70 -7.87
N ASP A 13 5.04 16.70 -9.07
CA ASP A 13 4.36 16.21 -10.26
C ASP A 13 4.26 14.69 -10.21
N VAL A 14 3.04 14.19 -10.12
CA VAL A 14 2.73 12.76 -10.23
C VAL A 14 2.09 12.50 -11.58
N THR A 15 2.67 11.59 -12.35
CA THR A 15 2.10 11.15 -13.63
C THR A 15 1.50 9.76 -13.47
N PHE A 16 0.24 9.59 -13.87
CA PHE A 16 -0.43 8.31 -13.91
C PHE A 16 -0.39 7.71 -15.32
N SER A 17 0.03 6.45 -15.40
CA SER A 17 0.10 5.70 -16.66
C SER A 17 -0.74 4.44 -16.57
N ALA A 18 -1.61 4.23 -17.58
CA ALA A 18 -2.40 3.02 -17.68
C ALA A 18 -1.55 1.89 -18.28
N LEU A 19 -1.54 0.73 -17.62
CA LEU A 19 -0.90 -0.45 -18.16
C LEU A 19 -1.74 -1.07 -19.29
N PRO A 20 -1.11 -1.52 -20.39
CA PRO A 20 -1.84 -2.11 -21.52
C PRO A 20 -2.48 -3.46 -21.17
N ASN A 21 -1.96 -4.14 -20.17
CA ASN A 21 -2.32 -5.47 -19.74
C ASN A 21 -3.82 -5.64 -19.43
N PRO A 22 -4.41 -6.81 -19.68
CA PRO A 22 -5.77 -7.11 -19.24
C PRO A 22 -5.83 -7.20 -17.71
N TYR A 23 -6.81 -6.55 -17.09
CA TYR A 23 -7.01 -6.62 -15.64
C TYR A 23 -7.95 -7.77 -15.26
N MET A 24 -7.49 -8.61 -14.35
CA MET A 24 -8.26 -9.72 -13.79
C MET A 24 -8.48 -9.53 -12.29
N GLY A 25 -9.44 -8.66 -11.95
CA GLY A 25 -9.87 -8.45 -10.57
C GLY A 25 -10.53 -9.69 -9.95
N SER A 26 -10.73 -9.68 -8.63
CA SER A 26 -11.31 -10.79 -7.88
C SER A 26 -12.68 -11.23 -8.41
N ARG A 27 -13.52 -10.28 -8.85
CA ARG A 27 -14.85 -10.56 -9.44
C ARG A 27 -14.71 -11.26 -10.79
N THR A 28 -13.85 -10.79 -11.67
CA THR A 28 -13.58 -11.40 -12.98
C THR A 28 -13.06 -12.83 -12.82
N ARG A 29 -12.16 -13.07 -11.85
CA ARG A 29 -11.67 -14.42 -11.53
C ARG A 29 -12.78 -15.34 -11.03
N LYS A 30 -13.68 -14.86 -10.15
CA LYS A 30 -14.85 -15.62 -9.67
C LYS A 30 -15.79 -16.01 -10.80
N LEU A 31 -15.87 -15.22 -11.87
CA LEU A 31 -16.67 -15.47 -13.06
C LEU A 31 -15.89 -16.22 -14.13
N LEU A 32 -14.75 -16.80 -13.83
CA LEU A 32 -13.88 -17.55 -14.76
C LEU A 32 -13.56 -16.78 -16.06
N GLY A 33 -13.50 -15.44 -15.98
CA GLY A 33 -13.24 -14.60 -17.14
C GLY A 33 -14.42 -14.46 -18.13
N LEU A 34 -15.60 -14.97 -17.80
CA LEU A 34 -16.79 -14.90 -18.69
C LEU A 34 -17.31 -13.47 -18.92
N ARG A 35 -16.92 -12.54 -18.07
CA ARG A 35 -17.10 -11.11 -18.28
C ARG A 35 -15.73 -10.42 -18.19
N GLY A 36 -15.24 -9.96 -19.34
CA GLY A 36 -14.15 -9.00 -19.40
C GLY A 36 -14.59 -7.66 -18.79
N ASN A 37 -13.65 -6.89 -18.28
CA ASN A 37 -13.84 -5.48 -18.04
C ASN A 37 -12.78 -4.71 -18.84
N ASP A 38 -13.11 -3.48 -19.21
CA ASP A 38 -12.19 -2.58 -19.92
C ASP A 38 -11.34 -1.75 -18.93
N GLU A 39 -11.41 -2.08 -17.63
CA GLU A 39 -10.64 -1.40 -16.60
C GLU A 39 -9.15 -1.64 -16.79
N LYS A 40 -8.38 -0.60 -16.58
CA LYS A 40 -6.92 -0.64 -16.59
C LYS A 40 -6.38 -0.29 -15.21
N LEU A 41 -5.35 -1.01 -14.79
CA LEU A 41 -4.61 -0.60 -13.60
C LEU A 41 -3.64 0.52 -13.97
N LEU A 42 -3.49 1.45 -13.04
CA LEU A 42 -2.61 2.62 -13.18
C LEU A 42 -1.36 2.41 -12.32
N THR A 43 -0.23 2.84 -12.86
CA THR A 43 0.97 3.10 -12.07
C THR A 43 1.18 4.61 -11.97
N ALA A 44 1.81 5.05 -10.89
CA ALA A 44 2.24 6.42 -10.72
C ALA A 44 3.76 6.49 -10.81
N SER A 45 4.25 7.57 -11.41
CA SER A 45 5.65 7.97 -11.36
C SER A 45 5.76 9.40 -10.85
N PHE A 46 6.77 9.66 -10.06
CA PHE A 46 7.10 10.99 -9.57
C PHE A 46 8.10 11.66 -10.53
N ALA A 47 8.12 13.00 -10.58
CA ALA A 47 9.04 13.73 -11.42
C ALA A 47 10.52 13.45 -11.07
N GLU A 48 10.78 13.19 -9.81
CA GLU A 48 12.10 12.82 -9.31
C GLU A 48 12.07 11.39 -8.79
N ASP A 49 13.05 10.59 -9.18
CA ASP A 49 13.26 9.27 -8.61
C ASP A 49 13.70 9.40 -7.16
N LEU A 50 12.95 8.76 -6.26
CA LEU A 50 13.28 8.71 -4.85
C LEU A 50 13.82 7.32 -4.51
N PRO A 51 15.11 7.18 -4.19
CA PRO A 51 15.64 5.93 -3.69
C PRO A 51 15.03 5.61 -2.31
N PHE A 52 14.71 4.35 -2.09
CA PHE A 52 14.19 3.87 -0.81
C PHE A 52 14.65 2.45 -0.54
N THR A 53 14.54 2.04 0.70
CA THR A 53 14.69 0.63 1.11
C THR A 53 13.35 0.07 1.52
N ARG A 54 13.13 -1.21 1.26
CA ARG A 54 11.89 -1.91 1.60
C ARG A 54 12.17 -3.19 2.38
N PHE A 55 11.34 -3.43 3.38
CA PHE A 55 11.33 -4.65 4.18
C PHE A 55 9.90 -5.18 4.24
N ASP A 56 9.73 -6.46 3.94
CA ASP A 56 8.46 -7.16 4.04
C ASP A 56 8.55 -8.24 5.12
N ASN A 57 7.67 -8.17 6.10
CA ASN A 57 7.66 -9.08 7.26
C ASN A 57 9.03 -9.18 7.95
N GLY A 58 9.73 -8.05 8.07
CA GLY A 58 11.04 -7.95 8.69
C GLY A 58 12.24 -8.38 7.82
N ALA A 59 12.02 -8.89 6.60
CA ALA A 59 13.06 -9.27 5.67
C ALA A 59 13.26 -8.21 4.59
N ALA A 60 14.52 -7.96 4.18
CA ALA A 60 14.82 -7.06 3.07
C ALA A 60 14.15 -7.56 1.78
N ALA A 61 13.48 -6.65 1.09
CA ALA A 61 12.77 -6.89 -0.17
C ALA A 61 13.34 -6.00 -1.28
N GLU A 62 12.92 -6.26 -2.52
CA GLU A 62 13.25 -5.41 -3.64
C GLU A 62 12.64 -4.02 -3.44
N ALA A 63 13.40 -2.96 -3.73
CA ALA A 63 12.96 -1.57 -3.60
C ALA A 63 12.03 -1.19 -4.77
N THR A 64 10.86 -1.81 -4.83
CA THR A 64 9.81 -1.52 -5.80
C THR A 64 8.46 -1.49 -5.11
N VAL A 65 7.55 -0.66 -5.60
CA VAL A 65 6.15 -0.59 -5.15
C VAL A 65 5.18 -1.21 -6.16
N TYR A 66 5.69 -1.60 -7.36
CA TYR A 66 4.91 -2.24 -8.41
C TYR A 66 5.52 -3.57 -8.83
N ALA A 67 4.76 -4.64 -8.72
CA ALA A 67 5.10 -5.95 -9.29
C ALA A 67 4.68 -5.97 -10.77
N LEU A 68 5.53 -5.41 -11.62
CA LEU A 68 5.25 -5.30 -13.04
C LEU A 68 5.29 -6.68 -13.72
N PRO A 69 4.42 -6.91 -14.72
CA PRO A 69 4.39 -8.16 -15.46
C PRO A 69 5.59 -8.28 -16.42
N GLY A 70 5.91 -9.49 -16.80
CA GLY A 70 6.97 -9.77 -17.77
C GLY A 70 6.62 -9.40 -19.22
N SER A 71 5.34 -9.22 -19.53
CA SER A 71 4.87 -8.81 -20.87
C SER A 71 3.49 -8.15 -20.81
N ASP A 72 3.14 -7.39 -21.85
CA ASP A 72 1.85 -6.70 -21.98
C ASP A 72 0.65 -7.66 -22.14
N ALA A 73 0.90 -8.90 -22.50
CA ALA A 73 -0.14 -9.93 -22.65
C ALA A 73 -0.49 -10.61 -21.32
N GLU A 74 0.34 -10.46 -20.30
CA GLU A 74 0.15 -11.11 -19.01
C GLU A 74 -0.98 -10.41 -18.23
N PRO A 75 -2.01 -11.17 -17.75
CA PRO A 75 -3.08 -10.57 -16.98
C PRO A 75 -2.59 -10.02 -15.64
N LEU A 76 -2.99 -8.79 -15.33
CA LEU A 76 -2.73 -8.18 -14.05
C LEU A 76 -3.81 -8.50 -13.02
N THR A 77 -3.38 -8.65 -11.80
CA THR A 77 -4.26 -8.69 -10.63
C THR A 77 -3.98 -7.47 -9.74
N TYR A 78 -4.75 -7.33 -8.68
CA TYR A 78 -4.49 -6.30 -7.66
C TYR A 78 -3.11 -6.43 -6.98
N GLY A 79 -2.47 -7.59 -7.10
CA GLY A 79 -1.09 -7.82 -6.67
C GLY A 79 -0.05 -7.00 -7.45
N LEU A 80 -0.43 -6.25 -8.49
CA LEU A 80 0.43 -5.21 -9.07
C LEU A 80 0.95 -4.25 -8.00
N TYR A 81 0.06 -3.85 -7.08
CA TYR A 81 0.39 -2.92 -6.00
C TYR A 81 1.07 -3.66 -4.86
N MET A 82 2.25 -3.25 -4.49
CA MET A 82 3.07 -3.78 -3.40
C MET A 82 3.44 -5.28 -3.51
N GLY A 83 3.12 -5.95 -4.62
CA GLY A 83 3.29 -7.40 -4.77
C GLY A 83 2.17 -8.24 -4.15
N GLY A 84 1.11 -7.61 -3.63
CA GLY A 84 -0.05 -8.24 -3.02
C GLY A 84 -0.16 -8.02 -1.51
N ASP A 85 -0.85 -8.92 -0.84
CA ASP A 85 -1.15 -8.80 0.59
C ASP A 85 0.07 -9.23 1.43
N ILE A 86 0.72 -8.26 2.07
CA ILE A 86 1.88 -8.43 2.96
C ILE A 86 1.45 -8.04 4.37
N ALA A 87 1.79 -8.85 5.38
CA ALA A 87 1.35 -8.59 6.75
C ALA A 87 1.94 -7.27 7.30
N GLU A 88 3.22 -7.01 7.03
CA GLU A 88 3.90 -5.76 7.39
C GLU A 88 4.86 -5.36 6.28
N THR A 89 4.78 -4.11 5.84
CA THR A 89 5.76 -3.47 4.96
C THR A 89 6.36 -2.25 5.62
N VAL A 90 7.67 -2.09 5.51
CA VAL A 90 8.40 -0.90 5.97
C VAL A 90 9.17 -0.32 4.78
N ILE A 91 8.89 0.94 4.45
CA ILE A 91 9.62 1.69 3.42
C ILE A 91 10.36 2.85 4.10
N ARG A 92 11.66 3.02 3.82
CA ARG A 92 12.48 4.12 4.32
C ARG A 92 13.06 4.90 3.16
N THR A 93 12.89 6.20 3.21
CA THR A 93 13.36 7.14 2.19
C THR A 93 14.59 7.94 2.63
N ASP A 94 15.03 7.75 3.89
CA ASP A 94 16.18 8.45 4.48
C ASP A 94 16.04 10.00 4.43
N ARG A 95 14.82 10.50 4.65
CA ARG A 95 14.49 11.93 4.70
C ARG A 95 14.01 12.30 6.11
N PRO A 96 14.93 12.47 7.09
CA PRO A 96 14.58 12.65 8.50
C PRO A 96 13.80 13.94 8.81
N GLU A 97 13.73 14.88 7.89
CA GLU A 97 12.93 16.10 7.97
C GLU A 97 11.43 15.84 7.73
N LEU A 98 11.06 14.69 7.19
CA LEU A 98 9.68 14.30 6.94
C LEU A 98 9.13 13.44 8.10
N PRO A 99 7.79 13.45 8.30
CA PRO A 99 7.18 12.64 9.34
C PRO A 99 7.27 11.14 9.05
N ASN A 100 7.11 10.34 10.10
CA ASN A 100 6.93 8.90 10.03
C ASN A 100 5.45 8.56 10.04
N ALA A 101 5.02 7.61 9.21
CA ALA A 101 3.63 7.25 9.10
C ALA A 101 3.36 5.76 9.28
N LEU A 102 2.21 5.45 9.86
CA LEU A 102 1.62 4.13 9.89
C LEU A 102 0.33 4.13 9.08
N ILE A 103 0.24 3.27 8.08
CA ILE A 103 -1.01 2.92 7.40
C ILE A 103 -1.43 1.54 7.91
N PHE A 104 -2.70 1.37 8.26
CA PHE A 104 -3.20 0.05 8.60
C PHE A 104 -4.56 -0.20 7.96
N GLY A 105 -4.84 -1.46 7.66
CA GLY A 105 -6.10 -1.80 7.04
C GLY A 105 -6.17 -3.19 6.43
N ASP A 106 -6.55 -3.23 5.18
CA ASP A 106 -6.63 -4.42 4.33
C ASP A 106 -5.96 -4.11 2.97
N SER A 107 -6.16 -4.93 1.94
CA SER A 107 -5.53 -4.73 0.62
C SER A 107 -5.83 -3.38 -0.06
N PHE A 108 -6.76 -2.59 0.45
CA PHE A 108 -6.95 -1.22 -0.04
C PHE A 108 -5.82 -0.28 0.36
N THR A 109 -4.95 -0.67 1.30
CA THR A 109 -3.72 0.07 1.62
C THR A 109 -2.72 0.01 0.46
N ASN A 110 -2.64 -1.11 -0.27
CA ASN A 110 -1.58 -1.38 -1.24
C ASN A 110 -1.41 -0.27 -2.30
N PRO A 111 -2.45 0.20 -3.02
CA PRO A 111 -2.28 1.31 -3.97
C PRO A 111 -1.97 2.65 -3.30
N VAL A 112 -2.40 2.83 -2.04
CA VAL A 112 -2.09 4.04 -1.27
C VAL A 112 -0.61 4.07 -0.89
N GLU A 113 -0.05 2.93 -0.50
CA GLU A 113 1.37 2.78 -0.17
C GLU A 113 2.28 3.15 -1.36
N CYS A 114 1.86 2.76 -2.59
CA CYS A 114 2.59 3.10 -3.81
C CYS A 114 2.76 4.61 -4.07
N LEU A 115 1.96 5.43 -3.41
CA LEU A 115 2.01 6.90 -3.51
C LEU A 115 2.53 7.53 -2.21
N ALA A 116 2.03 7.05 -1.08
CA ALA A 116 2.23 7.69 0.21
C ALA A 116 3.70 7.69 0.64
N TYR A 117 4.49 6.65 0.30
CA TYR A 117 5.89 6.55 0.74
C TYR A 117 6.71 7.79 0.35
N TYR A 118 6.34 8.45 -0.75
CA TYR A 118 7.03 9.64 -1.24
C TYR A 118 6.94 10.83 -0.28
N SER A 119 5.94 10.85 0.60
CA SER A 119 5.68 11.95 1.54
C SER A 119 6.22 11.71 2.95
N PHE A 120 6.88 10.58 3.21
CA PHE A 120 7.31 10.19 4.55
C PHE A 120 8.79 9.80 4.60
N ASN A 121 9.40 10.00 5.76
CA ASN A 121 10.73 9.48 6.08
C ASN A 121 10.68 7.95 6.21
N GLU A 122 9.78 7.43 7.04
CA GLU A 122 9.48 6.01 7.15
C GLU A 122 7.97 5.81 7.06
N LEU A 123 7.54 4.95 6.12
CA LEU A 123 6.17 4.49 6.00
C LEU A 123 6.11 3.03 6.44
N ARG A 124 5.29 2.74 7.43
CA ARG A 124 4.93 1.36 7.78
C ARG A 124 3.49 1.09 7.37
N SER A 125 3.26 -0.08 6.82
CA SER A 125 1.92 -0.57 6.48
C SER A 125 1.68 -1.90 7.16
N VAL A 126 0.47 -2.06 7.73
CA VAL A 126 0.06 -3.27 8.45
C VAL A 126 -1.29 -3.74 7.92
N ASP A 127 -1.30 -4.92 7.30
CA ASP A 127 -2.54 -5.60 6.92
C ASP A 127 -3.08 -6.40 8.10
N LEU A 128 -4.14 -5.87 8.72
CA LEU A 128 -4.73 -6.46 9.93
C LEU A 128 -5.33 -7.86 9.72
N ARG A 129 -5.50 -8.31 8.47
CA ARG A 129 -5.96 -9.68 8.18
C ARG A 129 -4.84 -10.71 8.36
N HIS A 130 -3.60 -10.28 8.26
CA HIS A 130 -2.42 -11.14 8.20
C HIS A 130 -1.41 -10.87 9.32
N TYR A 131 -1.40 -9.66 9.87
CA TYR A 131 -0.48 -9.30 10.93
C TYR A 131 -0.95 -9.82 12.30
N THR A 132 -0.12 -10.62 12.95
CA THR A 132 -0.44 -11.29 14.22
C THR A 132 0.66 -11.17 15.27
N ALA A 133 1.71 -10.38 15.02
CA ALA A 133 2.85 -10.34 15.93
C ALA A 133 2.56 -9.58 17.24
N GLN A 134 1.72 -8.55 17.17
CA GLN A 134 1.28 -7.75 18.33
C GLN A 134 -0.04 -7.05 18.01
N SER A 135 -0.69 -6.47 19.02
CA SER A 135 -1.87 -5.64 18.80
C SER A 135 -1.53 -4.35 18.08
N LEU A 136 -2.52 -3.74 17.41
CA LEU A 136 -2.33 -2.45 16.74
C LEU A 136 -1.95 -1.35 17.74
N SER A 137 -2.54 -1.37 18.94
CA SER A 137 -2.22 -0.38 20.00
C SER A 137 -0.78 -0.49 20.46
N ASP A 138 -0.26 -1.72 20.63
CA ASP A 138 1.14 -1.94 21.01
C ASP A 138 2.08 -1.55 19.86
N TYR A 139 1.68 -1.81 18.62
CA TYR A 139 2.45 -1.41 17.45
C TYR A 139 2.61 0.12 17.39
N ILE A 140 1.49 0.85 17.55
CA ILE A 140 1.49 2.32 17.58
C ILE A 140 2.35 2.83 18.75
N ALA A 141 2.20 2.24 19.94
CA ALA A 141 2.97 2.64 21.12
C ALA A 141 4.47 2.41 20.96
N ALA A 142 4.87 1.33 20.28
CA ALA A 142 6.28 1.00 20.03
C ALA A 142 6.88 1.86 18.90
N TYR A 143 6.16 2.05 17.83
CA TYR A 143 6.65 2.79 16.65
C TYR A 143 6.56 4.30 16.82
N GLN A 144 5.55 4.80 17.50
CA GLN A 144 5.28 6.23 17.71
C GLN A 144 5.25 7.04 16.41
N PRO A 145 4.38 6.67 15.45
CA PRO A 145 4.27 7.40 14.19
C PRO A 145 3.72 8.81 14.41
N ASP A 146 4.14 9.77 13.59
CA ASP A 146 3.60 11.14 13.57
C ASP A 146 2.20 11.17 12.95
N VAL A 147 1.94 10.24 12.01
CA VAL A 147 0.68 10.14 11.27
C VAL A 147 0.18 8.70 11.28
N VAL A 148 -1.11 8.51 11.56
CA VAL A 148 -1.77 7.20 11.50
C VAL A 148 -2.95 7.29 10.55
N LEU A 149 -2.96 6.41 9.53
CA LEU A 149 -3.99 6.33 8.49
C LEU A 149 -4.69 4.97 8.55
N CYS A 150 -6.02 4.97 8.54
CA CYS A 150 -6.83 3.76 8.39
C CYS A 150 -7.41 3.72 6.98
N VAL A 151 -7.06 2.69 6.20
CA VAL A 151 -7.56 2.48 4.83
C VAL A 151 -8.14 1.08 4.73
N ARG A 152 -9.46 0.97 4.70
CA ARG A 152 -10.16 -0.32 4.75
C ARG A 152 -11.43 -0.31 3.94
N ASP A 153 -11.84 -1.50 3.48
CA ASP A 153 -13.20 -1.71 3.01
C ASP A 153 -14.19 -1.48 4.17
N TYR A 154 -15.29 -0.77 3.88
CA TYR A 154 -16.33 -0.52 4.87
C TYR A 154 -16.94 -1.80 5.44
N GLN A 155 -16.96 -2.89 4.68
CA GLN A 155 -17.43 -4.19 5.14
C GLN A 155 -16.51 -4.76 6.22
N SER A 156 -15.21 -4.58 6.06
CA SER A 156 -14.21 -5.03 7.03
C SER A 156 -14.33 -4.31 8.37
N LEU A 157 -14.80 -3.05 8.38
CA LEU A 157 -15.02 -2.29 9.62
C LEU A 157 -16.17 -2.87 10.48
N LEU A 158 -17.11 -3.57 9.86
CA LEU A 158 -18.30 -4.11 10.52
C LEU A 158 -18.15 -5.58 10.93
N LEU A 159 -17.11 -6.27 10.44
CA LEU A 159 -16.85 -7.66 10.76
C LEU A 159 -15.93 -7.77 11.99
N ARG A 160 -16.20 -8.75 12.87
CA ARG A 160 -15.28 -9.08 13.97
C ARG A 160 -14.13 -9.97 13.50
N GLU A 161 -14.40 -10.86 12.55
CA GLU A 161 -13.42 -11.77 11.99
C GLU A 161 -12.53 -11.04 10.96
N PHE A 162 -11.25 -11.39 10.93
CA PHE A 162 -10.24 -10.81 10.04
C PHE A 162 -10.01 -9.30 10.21
N ASN A 163 -10.34 -8.78 11.37
CA ASN A 163 -10.25 -7.35 11.66
C ASN A 163 -8.95 -6.97 12.38
N GLY A 164 -8.09 -7.96 12.63
CA GLY A 164 -6.89 -7.78 13.43
C GLY A 164 -7.20 -7.59 14.91
N ASP A 165 -6.15 -7.55 15.69
CA ASP A 165 -6.22 -7.26 17.12
C ASP A 165 -5.88 -5.78 17.35
N PHE A 166 -6.86 -4.99 17.77
CA PHE A 166 -6.67 -3.58 18.04
C PHE A 166 -6.10 -3.32 19.44
N PHE A 167 -6.40 -4.19 20.39
CA PHE A 167 -6.05 -4.02 21.79
C PHE A 167 -5.51 -5.32 22.38
N SER A 168 -4.44 -5.24 23.12
CA SER A 168 -3.91 -6.34 23.95
C SER A 168 -4.73 -6.54 25.21
#